data_3f0fccff5185ddaae55fb2e911d0150d
#
_entry.id   3f0fccff5185ddaae55fb2e911d0150d
#
_cell.length_a   1.000
_cell.length_b   1.000
_cell.length_c   1.000
_cell.angle_alpha   90.00
_cell.angle_beta   90.00
_cell.angle_gamma   90.00
#
_symmetry.space_group_name_H-M   'P 1'
#
loop_
_entity.id
_entity.type
_entity.pdbx_description
1 polymer ?
#
loop_
_entity_poly.entity_id
_entity_poly.type
_entity_poly.pdbx_seq_one_letter_code
_entity_poly.pdbx_strand_id
1 'polypeptide(L)'
;MQEGETGMKNKKAENAITAVLAAAVLVTGGMSLHSYLSEQRAKNEYDAIRQEVVAEPAAGETQEEIAEKNYPELQIDFAELIRTNPDFRGWLYFPALDISYPVVQGEDNDYYLKHSFEGESVNAGCIFMDCGASADWSDRNTFVFGHNMRDESMFGTFKNLLKGTASCEENPYFYIYTEDKVCIY
;
A
#
# COMPACT_ATOMS: atom_id res chain seq x y z
N MET A 1 -0.22 -55.07 -38.16
CA MET A 1 0.68 -54.84 -36.99
C MET A 1 1.10 -53.39 -36.80
N GLN A 2 0.73 -52.45 -37.73
CA GLN A 2 1.06 -50.99 -37.66
C GLN A 2 0.04 -50.12 -36.95
N GLU A 3 -1.23 -50.49 -36.84
CA GLU A 3 -2.30 -49.70 -36.19
C GLU A 3 -2.20 -49.61 -34.69
N GLY A 4 -1.65 -50.60 -34.02
CA GLY A 4 -1.49 -50.60 -32.55
C GLY A 4 -0.39 -49.64 -32.04
N GLU A 5 0.63 -49.41 -32.83
CA GLU A 5 1.77 -48.56 -32.48
C GLU A 5 1.44 -47.05 -32.57
N THR A 6 0.60 -46.69 -33.56
CA THR A 6 0.13 -45.30 -33.76
C THR A 6 -0.84 -44.88 -32.63
N GLY A 7 -1.74 -45.78 -32.24
CA GLY A 7 -2.67 -45.52 -31.13
C GLY A 7 -1.98 -45.35 -29.77
N MET A 8 -0.90 -46.10 -29.53
CA MET A 8 -0.14 -45.99 -28.29
C MET A 8 0.74 -44.76 -28.22
N LYS A 9 1.27 -44.27 -29.36
CA LYS A 9 2.01 -42.99 -29.48
C LYS A 9 1.09 -41.81 -29.24
N ASN A 10 -0.12 -41.81 -29.79
CA ASN A 10 -1.11 -40.74 -29.59
C ASN A 10 -1.54 -40.65 -28.10
N LYS A 11 -1.84 -41.76 -27.45
CA LYS A 11 -2.17 -41.78 -26.00
C LYS A 11 -1.02 -41.25 -25.12
N LYS A 12 0.22 -41.56 -25.44
CA LYS A 12 1.38 -41.02 -24.71
C LYS A 12 1.52 -39.51 -24.90
N ALA A 13 1.28 -39.01 -26.11
CA ALA A 13 1.30 -37.58 -26.40
C ALA A 13 0.14 -36.82 -25.68
N GLU A 14 -1.07 -37.39 -25.69
CA GLU A 14 -2.23 -36.85 -24.95
C GLU A 14 -1.98 -36.80 -23.45
N ASN A 15 -1.43 -37.88 -22.86
CA ASN A 15 -1.08 -37.92 -21.44
C ASN A 15 0.01 -36.89 -21.10
N ALA A 16 1.00 -36.70 -21.95
CA ALA A 16 2.05 -35.71 -21.77
C ALA A 16 1.48 -34.26 -21.81
N ILE A 17 0.61 -34.00 -22.77
CA ILE A 17 -0.07 -32.67 -22.88
C ILE A 17 -0.93 -32.42 -21.62
N THR A 18 -1.70 -33.40 -21.19
CA THR A 18 -2.54 -33.31 -19.97
C THR A 18 -1.68 -33.04 -18.73
N ALA A 19 -0.54 -33.73 -18.60
CA ALA A 19 0.37 -33.50 -17.48
C ALA A 19 0.98 -32.09 -17.49
N VAL A 20 1.35 -31.57 -18.66
CA VAL A 20 1.86 -30.19 -18.80
C VAL A 20 0.79 -29.16 -18.46
N LEU A 21 -0.44 -29.37 -18.93
CA LEU A 21 -1.55 -28.46 -18.63
C LEU A 21 -1.88 -28.50 -17.11
N ALA A 22 -1.90 -29.67 -16.50
CA ALA A 22 -2.11 -29.80 -15.06
C ALA A 22 -1.01 -29.09 -14.25
N ALA A 23 0.25 -29.26 -14.65
CA ALA A 23 1.36 -28.56 -14.03
C ALA A 23 1.25 -27.02 -14.18
N ALA A 24 0.86 -26.54 -15.36
CA ALA A 24 0.65 -25.12 -15.60
C ALA A 24 -0.47 -24.56 -14.70
N VAL A 25 -1.58 -25.28 -14.54
CA VAL A 25 -2.68 -24.88 -13.64
C VAL A 25 -2.22 -24.83 -12.18
N LEU A 26 -1.43 -25.81 -11.73
CA LEU A 26 -0.90 -25.83 -10.37
C LEU A 26 0.07 -24.66 -10.12
N VAL A 27 0.95 -24.35 -11.07
CA VAL A 27 1.88 -23.23 -10.96
C VAL A 27 1.13 -21.90 -10.94
N THR A 28 0.22 -21.68 -11.89
CA THR A 28 -0.56 -20.41 -11.94
C THR A 28 -1.48 -20.27 -10.72
N GLY A 29 -2.11 -21.35 -10.26
CA GLY A 29 -2.90 -21.36 -9.04
C GLY A 29 -2.06 -21.05 -7.80
N GLY A 30 -0.87 -21.62 -7.70
CA GLY A 30 0.08 -21.34 -6.61
C GLY A 30 0.55 -19.88 -6.60
N MET A 31 0.86 -19.32 -7.77
CA MET A 31 1.25 -17.91 -7.91
C MET A 31 0.09 -16.97 -7.52
N SER A 32 -1.13 -17.27 -7.94
CA SER A 32 -2.31 -16.48 -7.60
C SER A 32 -2.61 -16.51 -6.10
N LEU A 33 -2.49 -17.68 -5.48
CA LEU A 33 -2.66 -17.82 -4.03
C LEU A 33 -1.58 -17.07 -3.26
N HIS A 34 -0.33 -17.17 -3.69
CA HIS A 34 0.78 -16.43 -3.08
C HIS A 34 0.55 -14.91 -3.16
N SER A 35 0.15 -14.39 -4.32
CA SER A 35 -0.17 -12.98 -4.51
C SER A 35 -1.32 -12.54 -3.59
N TYR A 36 -2.39 -13.31 -3.52
CA TYR A 36 -3.52 -13.03 -2.64
C TYR A 36 -3.12 -12.99 -1.15
N LEU A 37 -2.32 -13.97 -0.70
CA LEU A 37 -1.84 -14.01 0.68
C LEU A 37 -0.89 -12.84 1.00
N SER A 38 -0.06 -12.43 0.05
CA SER A 38 0.81 -11.25 0.17
C SER A 38 0.00 -9.97 0.34
N GLU A 39 -1.05 -9.77 -0.46
CA GLU A 39 -1.95 -8.62 -0.34
C GLU A 39 -2.67 -8.58 1.02
N GLN A 40 -3.15 -9.74 1.50
CA GLN A 40 -3.80 -9.84 2.81
C GLN A 40 -2.84 -9.53 3.97
N ARG A 41 -1.58 -9.96 3.88
CA ARG A 41 -0.56 -9.64 4.90
C ARG A 41 -0.29 -8.14 4.96
N ALA A 42 -0.04 -7.52 3.81
CA ALA A 42 0.18 -6.08 3.74
C ALA A 42 -1.01 -5.30 4.33
N LYS A 43 -2.23 -5.67 3.97
CA LYS A 43 -3.43 -5.03 4.52
C LYS A 43 -3.50 -5.17 6.04
N ASN A 44 -3.32 -6.37 6.57
CA ASN A 44 -3.36 -6.61 8.01
C ASN A 44 -2.27 -5.83 8.75
N GLU A 45 -1.06 -5.72 8.19
CA GLU A 45 0.04 -4.93 8.73
C GLU A 45 -0.36 -3.45 8.82
N TYR A 46 -0.83 -2.84 7.73
CA TYR A 46 -1.21 -1.42 7.72
C TYR A 46 -2.43 -1.13 8.58
N ASP A 47 -3.40 -2.03 8.66
CA ASP A 47 -4.55 -1.90 9.56
C ASP A 47 -4.09 -1.98 11.03
N ALA A 48 -3.14 -2.87 11.36
CA ALA A 48 -2.57 -2.97 12.70
C ALA A 48 -1.78 -1.71 13.07
N ILE A 49 -0.89 -1.23 12.20
CA ILE A 49 -0.12 -0.01 12.41
C ILE A 49 -1.07 1.18 12.64
N ARG A 50 -2.11 1.33 11.81
CA ARG A 50 -3.11 2.40 11.96
C ARG A 50 -3.82 2.33 13.31
N GLN A 51 -4.20 1.15 13.78
CA GLN A 51 -4.90 0.98 15.05
C GLN A 51 -4.00 1.15 16.28
N GLU A 52 -2.73 0.78 16.19
CA GLU A 52 -1.79 0.82 17.30
C GLU A 52 -1.17 2.20 17.49
N VAL A 53 -0.79 2.88 16.41
CA VAL A 53 0.00 4.11 16.47
C VAL A 53 -0.77 5.38 16.13
N VAL A 54 -1.98 5.28 15.60
CA VAL A 54 -2.83 6.44 15.29
C VAL A 54 -4.12 6.36 16.10
N ALA A 55 -4.23 7.19 17.12
CA ALA A 55 -5.50 7.43 17.78
C ALA A 55 -6.24 8.55 17.03
N GLU A 56 -7.49 8.28 16.65
CA GLU A 56 -8.39 9.35 16.20
C GLU A 56 -8.58 10.37 17.31
N PRO A 57 -8.84 11.65 16.97
CA PRO A 57 -9.10 12.69 17.96
C PRO A 57 -10.14 12.19 18.98
N ALA A 58 -9.86 12.41 20.25
CA ALA A 58 -10.79 12.02 21.30
C ALA A 58 -12.17 12.58 20.95
N ALA A 59 -13.21 11.72 20.98
CA ALA A 59 -14.59 12.09 20.71
C ALA A 59 -14.99 13.25 21.65
N GLY A 60 -14.81 14.49 21.22
CA GLY A 60 -15.01 15.69 22.03
C GLY A 60 -14.41 16.96 21.41
N GLU A 61 -13.53 16.86 20.41
CA GLU A 61 -13.14 18.05 19.65
C GLU A 61 -14.34 18.56 18.86
N THR A 62 -14.78 19.77 19.19
CA THR A 62 -15.87 20.42 18.46
C THR A 62 -15.36 20.84 17.08
N GLN A 63 -16.27 20.93 16.10
CA GLN A 63 -15.90 21.48 14.77
C GLN A 63 -15.30 22.89 14.85
N GLU A 64 -15.53 23.61 15.95
CA GLU A 64 -14.95 24.93 16.22
C GLU A 64 -13.46 24.82 16.60
N GLU A 65 -13.05 23.82 17.36
CA GLU A 65 -11.62 23.57 17.70
C GLU A 65 -10.81 23.10 16.50
N ILE A 66 -11.39 22.26 15.65
CA ILE A 66 -10.79 21.84 14.37
C ILE A 66 -10.68 23.06 13.43
N ALA A 67 -11.65 23.95 13.42
CA ALA A 67 -11.63 25.19 12.61
C ALA A 67 -10.54 26.19 13.08
N GLU A 68 -10.17 26.16 14.36
CA GLU A 68 -9.12 27.03 14.92
C GLU A 68 -7.71 26.51 14.56
N LYS A 69 -7.54 25.18 14.46
CA LYS A 69 -6.26 24.51 14.11
C LYS A 69 -6.05 24.35 12.60
N ASN A 70 -7.08 24.42 11.78
CA ASN A 70 -7.08 24.21 10.31
C ASN A 70 -6.68 22.79 9.83
N TYR A 71 -6.54 21.80 10.71
CA TYR A 71 -6.25 20.41 10.35
C TYR A 71 -6.76 19.43 11.42
N PRO A 72 -7.08 18.17 11.06
CA PRO A 72 -7.44 17.13 12.03
C PRO A 72 -6.26 16.82 12.96
N GLU A 73 -6.47 16.77 14.27
CA GLU A 73 -5.40 16.41 15.21
C GLU A 73 -5.35 14.88 15.36
N LEU A 74 -4.40 14.24 14.66
CA LEU A 74 -4.09 12.84 14.87
C LEU A 74 -3.06 12.69 15.98
N GLN A 75 -3.32 11.80 16.93
CA GLN A 75 -2.31 11.39 17.91
C GLN A 75 -1.52 10.23 17.32
N ILE A 76 -0.27 10.48 16.95
CA ILE A 76 0.60 9.51 16.27
C ILE A 76 1.79 9.19 17.18
N ASP A 77 2.03 7.91 17.42
CA ASP A 77 3.24 7.46 18.12
C ASP A 77 4.44 7.42 17.15
N PHE A 78 5.04 8.59 16.95
CA PHE A 78 6.22 8.74 16.08
C PHE A 78 7.41 7.91 16.58
N ALA A 79 7.58 7.80 17.90
CA ALA A 79 8.69 7.05 18.49
C ALA A 79 8.58 5.56 18.14
N GLU A 80 7.39 5.00 18.20
CA GLU A 80 7.12 3.62 17.81
C GLU A 80 7.36 3.40 16.31
N LEU A 81 6.88 4.32 15.45
CA LEU A 81 7.08 4.24 14.00
C LEU A 81 8.57 4.29 13.62
N ILE A 82 9.33 5.22 14.19
CA ILE A 82 10.78 5.34 13.95
C ILE A 82 11.52 4.11 14.47
N ARG A 83 11.10 3.55 15.60
CA ARG A 83 11.67 2.33 16.16
C ARG A 83 11.45 1.11 15.25
N THR A 84 10.26 1.00 14.68
CA THR A 84 9.87 -0.08 13.77
C THR A 84 10.59 0.06 12.42
N ASN A 85 10.61 1.28 11.87
CA ASN A 85 11.31 1.55 10.62
C ASN A 85 12.06 2.90 10.67
N PRO A 86 13.41 2.89 10.72
CA PRO A 86 14.22 4.10 10.74
C PRO A 86 14.10 4.98 9.48
N ASP A 87 13.57 4.43 8.40
CA ASP A 87 13.30 5.16 7.14
C ASP A 87 12.00 5.95 7.18
N PHE A 88 11.25 5.89 8.29
CA PHE A 88 10.03 6.66 8.47
C PHE A 88 10.30 8.17 8.38
N ARG A 89 9.45 8.90 7.63
CA ARG A 89 9.59 10.35 7.39
C ARG A 89 8.32 11.14 7.66
N GLY A 90 7.20 10.48 7.90
CA GLY A 90 5.95 11.14 8.23
C GLY A 90 4.74 10.24 7.99
N TRP A 91 3.59 10.71 8.44
CA TRP A 91 2.31 10.04 8.24
C TRP A 91 1.47 10.82 7.23
N LEU A 92 1.12 10.18 6.12
CA LEU A 92 0.22 10.74 5.12
C LEU A 92 -1.23 10.46 5.53
N TYR A 93 -2.03 11.52 5.60
CA TYR A 93 -3.46 11.45 5.84
C TYR A 93 -4.23 12.23 4.80
N PHE A 94 -5.10 11.57 4.05
CA PHE A 94 -5.99 12.20 3.09
C PHE A 94 -7.42 11.69 3.29
N PRO A 95 -8.22 12.40 4.12
CA PRO A 95 -9.54 11.92 4.55
C PRO A 95 -10.53 11.73 3.39
N ALA A 96 -10.51 12.59 2.36
CA ALA A 96 -11.39 12.45 1.20
C ALA A 96 -11.26 11.11 0.46
N LEU A 97 -10.14 10.42 0.62
CA LEU A 97 -9.83 9.16 -0.06
C LEU A 97 -9.58 8.00 0.90
N ASP A 98 -9.78 8.19 2.20
CA ASP A 98 -9.45 7.20 3.24
C ASP A 98 -7.98 6.72 3.16
N ILE A 99 -7.07 7.62 2.77
CA ILE A 99 -5.63 7.35 2.75
C ILE A 99 -5.04 7.73 4.09
N SER A 100 -4.43 6.77 4.78
CA SER A 100 -3.80 6.98 6.08
C SER A 100 -2.68 5.95 6.24
N TYR A 101 -1.44 6.37 5.89
CA TYR A 101 -0.28 5.48 5.79
C TYR A 101 1.01 6.14 6.28
N PRO A 102 1.94 5.35 6.84
CA PRO A 102 3.30 5.81 7.04
C PRO A 102 3.98 6.08 5.70
N VAL A 103 4.81 7.12 5.65
CA VAL A 103 5.67 7.44 4.50
C VAL A 103 7.11 7.18 4.89
N VAL A 104 7.82 6.43 4.08
CA VAL A 104 9.23 6.09 4.27
C VAL A 104 10.10 6.73 3.19
N GLN A 105 11.43 6.75 3.41
CA GLN A 105 12.41 7.16 2.41
C GLN A 105 13.58 6.20 2.43
N GLY A 106 13.68 5.36 1.40
CA GLY A 106 14.79 4.43 1.22
C GLY A 106 16.03 5.07 0.59
N GLU A 107 17.07 4.27 0.43
CA GLU A 107 18.27 4.66 -0.30
C GLU A 107 18.06 4.76 -1.82
N ASP A 108 17.00 4.11 -2.32
CA ASP A 108 16.58 4.10 -3.71
C ASP A 108 15.06 4.17 -3.84
N ASN A 109 14.54 4.26 -5.06
CA ASN A 109 13.10 4.30 -5.35
C ASN A 109 12.52 2.92 -5.73
N ASP A 110 13.25 1.82 -5.50
CA ASP A 110 12.86 0.47 -5.91
C ASP A 110 12.50 -0.44 -4.74
N TYR A 111 13.21 -0.32 -3.61
CA TYR A 111 13.06 -1.21 -2.44
C TYR A 111 11.62 -1.24 -1.94
N TYR A 112 11.04 -0.08 -1.65
CA TYR A 112 9.70 0.05 -1.09
C TYR A 112 8.56 -0.18 -2.09
N LEU A 113 8.87 -0.42 -3.37
CA LEU A 113 7.88 -0.94 -4.32
C LEU A 113 7.42 -2.38 -3.98
N LYS A 114 8.23 -3.13 -3.24
CA LYS A 114 7.98 -4.55 -2.94
C LYS A 114 8.18 -4.93 -1.47
N HIS A 115 8.44 -3.96 -0.62
CA HIS A 115 8.60 -4.18 0.82
C HIS A 115 7.63 -3.30 1.59
N SER A 116 6.98 -3.89 2.59
CA SER A 116 6.07 -3.20 3.50
C SER A 116 6.84 -2.27 4.46
N PHE A 117 6.11 -1.58 5.31
CA PHE A 117 6.69 -0.73 6.36
C PHE A 117 7.59 -1.52 7.32
N GLU A 118 7.20 -2.75 7.67
CA GLU A 118 7.99 -3.65 8.52
C GLU A 118 9.09 -4.41 7.76
N GLY A 119 9.24 -4.18 6.44
CA GLY A 119 10.28 -4.80 5.61
C GLY A 119 9.91 -6.16 5.03
N GLU A 120 8.65 -6.59 5.16
CA GLU A 120 8.17 -7.84 4.57
C GLU A 120 8.03 -7.71 3.05
N SER A 121 8.38 -8.78 2.31
CA SER A 121 8.22 -8.79 0.85
C SER A 121 6.75 -8.94 0.48
N VAL A 122 6.13 -7.87 -0.02
CA VAL A 122 4.71 -7.78 -0.37
C VAL A 122 4.50 -7.02 -1.68
N ASN A 123 3.45 -7.39 -2.43
CA ASN A 123 3.15 -6.72 -3.71
C ASN A 123 2.64 -5.28 -3.54
N ALA A 124 2.03 -4.98 -2.40
CA ALA A 124 1.51 -3.64 -2.12
C ALA A 124 2.61 -2.62 -1.85
N GLY A 125 3.80 -3.08 -1.45
CA GLY A 125 4.89 -2.21 -1.08
C GLY A 125 4.56 -1.30 0.11
N CYS A 126 5.20 -0.13 0.17
CA CYS A 126 4.93 0.95 1.11
C CYS A 126 4.64 2.24 0.36
N ILE A 127 4.07 3.23 1.04
CA ILE A 127 4.08 4.61 0.55
C ILE A 127 5.45 5.20 0.86
N PHE A 128 6.14 5.75 -0.14
CA PHE A 128 7.49 6.27 0.03
C PHE A 128 7.73 7.55 -0.75
N MET A 129 8.58 8.42 -0.21
CA MET A 129 9.01 9.63 -0.90
C MET A 129 10.28 9.37 -1.73
N ASP A 130 10.51 10.21 -2.73
CA ASP A 130 11.69 10.14 -3.59
C ASP A 130 12.98 10.12 -2.75
N CYS A 131 13.89 9.19 -3.06
CA CYS A 131 15.15 9.04 -2.31
C CYS A 131 16.06 10.27 -2.40
N GLY A 132 15.91 11.12 -3.41
CA GLY A 132 16.63 12.36 -3.59
C GLY A 132 15.96 13.58 -2.95
N ALA A 133 14.78 13.44 -2.35
CA ALA A 133 14.08 14.53 -1.71
C ALA A 133 14.64 14.82 -0.30
N SER A 134 14.40 16.04 0.20
CA SER A 134 14.74 16.41 1.57
C SER A 134 13.85 15.67 2.57
N ALA A 135 14.47 14.92 3.49
CA ALA A 135 13.76 14.06 4.43
C ALA A 135 12.83 14.81 5.40
N ASP A 136 13.01 16.11 5.55
CA ASP A 136 12.25 17.01 6.42
C ASP A 136 11.07 17.71 5.73
N TRP A 137 10.73 17.30 4.49
CA TRP A 137 9.65 17.90 3.69
C TRP A 137 9.84 19.40 3.39
N SER A 138 11.06 19.88 3.33
CA SER A 138 11.38 21.29 3.07
C SER A 138 11.44 21.65 1.58
N ASP A 139 11.46 20.67 0.69
CA ASP A 139 11.49 20.90 -0.74
C ASP A 139 10.18 21.56 -1.23
N ARG A 140 10.30 22.37 -2.28
CA ARG A 140 9.12 22.99 -2.92
C ARG A 140 8.22 21.97 -3.64
N ASN A 141 8.78 20.83 -4.00
CA ASN A 141 8.09 19.74 -4.67
C ASN A 141 8.69 18.42 -4.22
N THR A 142 7.87 17.56 -3.65
CA THR A 142 8.27 16.23 -3.19
C THR A 142 7.40 15.20 -3.89
N PHE A 143 8.03 14.22 -4.54
CA PHE A 143 7.30 13.10 -5.11
C PHE A 143 7.10 12.03 -4.04
N VAL A 144 5.86 11.55 -3.94
CA VAL A 144 5.46 10.44 -3.09
C VAL A 144 4.87 9.35 -3.96
N PHE A 145 5.35 8.14 -3.79
CA PHE A 145 5.00 6.98 -4.60
C PHE A 145 4.19 5.97 -3.78
N GLY A 146 3.34 5.24 -4.46
CA GLY A 146 2.57 4.13 -3.89
C GLY A 146 1.83 3.38 -4.97
N HIS A 147 1.60 2.09 -4.76
CA HIS A 147 0.87 1.27 -5.72
C HIS A 147 -0.60 1.68 -5.83
N ASN A 148 -1.14 1.59 -7.06
CA ASN A 148 -2.58 1.69 -7.32
C ASN A 148 -3.20 0.30 -7.23
N MET A 149 -3.49 -0.15 -6.00
CA MET A 149 -4.00 -1.49 -5.73
C MET A 149 -5.45 -1.66 -6.16
N ARG A 150 -5.83 -2.89 -6.55
CA ARG A 150 -7.19 -3.22 -6.98
C ARG A 150 -8.18 -3.24 -5.83
N ASP A 151 -7.73 -3.63 -4.64
CA ASP A 151 -8.49 -3.68 -3.40
C ASP A 151 -8.63 -2.32 -2.72
N GLU A 152 -8.23 -1.24 -3.43
CA GLU A 152 -8.28 0.16 -2.99
C GLU A 152 -7.29 0.51 -1.86
N SER A 153 -6.39 -0.38 -1.48
CA SER A 153 -5.28 -0.05 -0.59
C SER A 153 -4.23 0.83 -1.28
N MET A 154 -3.30 1.37 -0.51
CA MET A 154 -2.28 2.32 -0.94
C MET A 154 -2.91 3.53 -1.65
N PHE A 155 -2.53 3.80 -2.90
CA PHE A 155 -3.12 4.85 -3.73
C PHE A 155 -4.28 4.35 -4.62
N GLY A 156 -4.78 3.15 -4.34
CA GLY A 156 -5.88 2.54 -5.09
C GLY A 156 -7.18 3.36 -5.07
N THR A 157 -7.43 4.15 -4.04
CA THR A 157 -8.62 5.00 -3.90
C THR A 157 -8.61 6.23 -4.82
N PHE A 158 -7.44 6.67 -5.34
CA PHE A 158 -7.38 7.79 -6.30
C PHE A 158 -8.25 7.57 -7.54
N LYS A 159 -8.44 6.32 -7.97
CA LYS A 159 -9.36 5.98 -9.07
C LYS A 159 -10.80 6.42 -8.83
N ASN A 160 -11.21 6.59 -7.56
CA ASN A 160 -12.57 6.96 -7.19
C ASN A 160 -12.86 8.43 -7.51
N LEU A 161 -11.85 9.31 -7.47
CA LEU A 161 -11.98 10.68 -7.99
C LEU A 161 -12.28 10.69 -9.49
N LEU A 162 -11.57 9.86 -10.27
CA LEU A 162 -11.77 9.78 -11.72
C LEU A 162 -13.13 9.20 -12.08
N LYS A 163 -13.68 8.32 -11.25
CA LYS A 163 -15.01 7.73 -11.43
C LYS A 163 -16.15 8.63 -10.94
N GLY A 164 -15.84 9.72 -10.22
CA GLY A 164 -16.83 10.57 -9.57
C GLY A 164 -17.52 9.92 -8.38
N THR A 165 -16.93 8.85 -7.79
CA THR A 165 -17.45 8.16 -6.59
C THR A 165 -16.85 8.69 -5.30
N ALA A 166 -15.83 9.55 -5.38
CA ALA A 166 -15.29 10.34 -4.29
C ALA A 166 -15.17 11.81 -4.71
N SER A 167 -15.24 12.72 -3.75
CA SER A 167 -15.11 14.17 -3.93
C SER A 167 -14.20 14.74 -2.85
N CYS A 168 -13.41 15.74 -3.22
CA CYS A 168 -12.59 16.50 -2.29
C CYS A 168 -13.26 17.82 -1.85
N GLU A 169 -14.54 18.05 -2.16
CA GLU A 169 -15.22 19.33 -1.86
C GLU A 169 -15.31 19.60 -0.35
N GLU A 170 -15.59 18.56 0.46
CA GLU A 170 -15.68 18.69 1.91
C GLU A 170 -14.31 18.62 2.61
N ASN A 171 -13.38 17.85 2.06
CA ASN A 171 -12.03 17.65 2.57
C ASN A 171 -11.00 17.84 1.46
N PRO A 172 -10.71 19.11 1.06
CA PRO A 172 -9.86 19.39 -0.10
C PRO A 172 -8.37 19.19 0.17
N TYR A 173 -7.97 18.98 1.41
CA TYR A 173 -6.57 18.94 1.81
C TYR A 173 -6.14 17.50 2.14
N PHE A 174 -4.86 17.24 1.92
CA PHE A 174 -4.16 16.13 2.56
C PHE A 174 -3.05 16.68 3.46
N TYR A 175 -2.62 15.85 4.40
CA TYR A 175 -1.75 16.24 5.49
C TYR A 175 -0.57 15.30 5.59
N ILE A 176 0.61 15.85 5.89
CA ILE A 176 1.79 15.07 6.29
C ILE A 176 2.11 15.46 7.74
N TYR A 177 1.98 14.52 8.65
CA TYR A 177 2.34 14.68 10.05
C TYR A 177 3.77 14.20 10.25
N THR A 178 4.58 15.02 10.90
CA THR A 178 5.93 14.69 11.37
C THR A 178 6.02 14.96 12.87
N GLU A 179 7.12 14.58 13.54
CA GLU A 179 7.32 14.91 14.97
C GLU A 179 7.21 16.42 15.25
N ASP A 180 7.64 17.27 14.32
CA ASP A 180 7.81 18.70 14.56
C ASP A 180 6.69 19.56 13.95
N LYS A 181 6.00 19.07 12.93
CA LYS A 181 5.06 19.88 12.15
C LYS A 181 4.00 19.07 11.44
N VAL A 182 2.93 19.75 11.04
CA VAL A 182 1.95 19.27 10.07
C VAL A 182 2.06 20.11 8.81
N CYS A 183 2.33 19.46 7.68
CA CYS A 183 2.31 20.08 6.37
C CYS A 183 0.93 19.87 5.74
N ILE A 184 0.31 20.96 5.28
CA ILE A 184 -1.04 20.96 4.67
C ILE A 184 -0.88 21.26 3.19
N TYR A 185 -1.47 20.42 2.34
CA TYR A 185 -1.37 20.53 0.88
C TYR A 185 -2.72 20.58 0.21
#